data_e922c7d8b60129d03a7ce3955d52f12d
#
_entry.id   e922c7d8b60129d03a7ce3955d52f12d
#
_cell.length_a   1.000
_cell.length_b   1.000
_cell.length_c   1.000
_cell.angle_alpha   90.00
_cell.angle_beta   90.00
_cell.angle_gamma   90.00
#
_symmetry.space_group_name_H-M   'P 1'
#
loop_
_entity.id
_entity.type
_entity.pdbx_description
1 polymer ?
#
loop_
_entity_poly.entity_id
_entity_poly.type
_entity_poly.pdbx_seq_one_letter_code
_entity_poly.pdbx_strand_id
1 'polypeptide(L)'
;MSGDFDYATEFKTIDLDALKKDIEEVMTTSQDWWPADYGHYGPFFIRMAWHSAGTYRTFDGRGGASSGSMRFAPLNSWPDNVNLDKARRLLWPIKQKYGRKLSWADLMVLTGNCALESMGLETAGFGGGRADIWEPEEDICWGPETEWLGDERYKGDRQLDNPLGAVQMGLIYVNPEGPNGNPSAMGSARDIRETFARMAMNDEETVALIAGGHTFGKAHGAADPSKYVEREPEAAPLAEQGLGWKSNYGTGNAGDTISSGLEGAWTPTPITWDNSYFDTLFKYDWDLTKSPAGAFQWIPTDPDAADLVPDAHDPSKKHAPIMF
;
A
#
# COMPACT_ATOMS: atom_id res chain seq x y z
N MET A 1 -22.56 -11.75 24.50
CA MET A 1 -23.00 -11.01 23.30
C MET A 1 -24.42 -11.44 23.00
N SER A 2 -25.36 -10.51 22.81
CA SER A 2 -26.76 -10.84 22.51
C SER A 2 -26.83 -11.58 21.18
N GLY A 3 -27.53 -12.70 21.12
CA GLY A 3 -27.53 -13.69 20.04
C GLY A 3 -28.12 -13.27 18.69
N ASP A 4 -28.36 -11.98 18.45
CA ASP A 4 -29.10 -11.52 17.25
C ASP A 4 -28.33 -10.42 16.47
N PHE A 5 -27.03 -10.27 16.68
CA PHE A 5 -26.26 -9.29 15.91
C PHE A 5 -25.81 -9.87 14.57
N ASP A 6 -26.40 -9.39 13.49
CA ASP A 6 -25.99 -9.66 12.11
C ASP A 6 -25.39 -8.41 11.50
N TYR A 7 -24.06 -8.46 11.19
CA TYR A 7 -23.32 -7.31 10.70
C TYR A 7 -23.87 -6.79 9.35
N ALA A 8 -24.19 -7.69 8.42
CA ALA A 8 -24.67 -7.28 7.10
C ALA A 8 -26.03 -6.56 7.19
N THR A 9 -26.86 -6.94 8.16
CA THR A 9 -28.12 -6.24 8.44
C THR A 9 -27.88 -4.89 9.10
N GLU A 10 -26.98 -4.81 10.06
CA GLU A 10 -26.64 -3.54 10.73
C GLU A 10 -25.98 -2.55 9.78
N PHE A 11 -25.09 -3.01 8.90
CA PHE A 11 -24.45 -2.17 7.88
C PHE A 11 -25.48 -1.46 6.98
N LYS A 12 -26.60 -2.11 6.61
CA LYS A 12 -27.66 -1.50 5.80
C LYS A 12 -28.34 -0.29 6.44
N THR A 13 -28.11 -0.08 7.74
CA THR A 13 -28.66 1.07 8.49
C THR A 13 -27.73 2.30 8.44
N ILE A 14 -26.56 2.17 7.83
CA ILE A 14 -25.60 3.29 7.67
C ILE A 14 -26.08 4.21 6.53
N ASP A 15 -26.02 5.50 6.79
CA ASP A 15 -26.08 6.51 5.74
C ASP A 15 -24.70 6.55 5.04
N LEU A 16 -24.65 5.97 3.84
CA LEU A 16 -23.41 5.86 3.07
C LEU A 16 -22.89 7.22 2.59
N ASP A 17 -23.79 8.15 2.27
CA ASP A 17 -23.38 9.48 1.81
C ASP A 17 -22.74 10.28 2.96
N ALA A 18 -23.30 10.17 4.16
CA ALA A 18 -22.71 10.75 5.36
C ALA A 18 -21.35 10.09 5.69
N LEU A 19 -21.22 8.78 5.56
CA LEU A 19 -19.99 8.06 5.80
C LEU A 19 -18.91 8.46 4.78
N LYS A 20 -19.23 8.53 3.50
CA LYS A 20 -18.30 9.00 2.44
C LYS A 20 -17.81 10.41 2.72
N LYS A 21 -18.71 11.31 3.15
CA LYS A 21 -18.33 12.68 3.52
C LYS A 21 -17.38 12.73 4.71
N ASP A 22 -17.60 11.91 5.74
CA ASP A 22 -16.69 11.82 6.88
C ASP A 22 -15.29 11.32 6.43
N ILE A 23 -15.24 10.36 5.50
CA ILE A 23 -13.98 9.85 4.94
C ILE A 23 -13.26 10.94 4.14
N GLU A 24 -13.95 11.72 3.30
CA GLU A 24 -13.39 12.82 2.54
C GLU A 24 -12.81 13.92 3.45
N GLU A 25 -13.50 14.22 4.55
CA GLU A 25 -13.01 15.20 5.53
C GLU A 25 -11.69 14.75 6.16
N VAL A 26 -11.60 13.47 6.58
CA VAL A 26 -10.33 12.92 7.09
C VAL A 26 -9.25 12.93 6.00
N MET A 27 -9.61 12.59 4.77
CA MET A 27 -8.69 12.44 3.65
C MET A 27 -7.99 13.76 3.27
N THR A 28 -8.70 14.87 3.42
CA THR A 28 -8.22 16.22 3.03
C THR A 28 -7.77 17.07 4.22
N THR A 29 -7.82 16.53 5.45
CA THR A 29 -7.41 17.23 6.68
C THR A 29 -6.11 16.65 7.20
N SER A 30 -4.99 17.24 6.78
CA SER A 30 -3.65 16.79 7.21
C SER A 30 -3.47 16.93 8.72
N GLN A 31 -2.88 15.91 9.34
CA GLN A 31 -2.62 15.86 10.79
C GLN A 31 -1.15 16.07 11.09
N ASP A 32 -0.81 16.87 12.10
CA ASP A 32 0.58 17.19 12.47
C ASP A 32 1.39 15.95 12.86
N TRP A 33 0.73 14.94 13.45
CA TRP A 33 1.40 13.70 13.89
C TRP A 33 1.71 12.74 12.72
N TRP A 34 1.06 12.91 11.56
CA TRP A 34 1.30 12.19 10.31
C TRP A 34 0.87 13.07 9.12
N PRO A 35 1.71 14.02 8.69
CA PRO A 35 1.34 14.95 7.61
C PRO A 35 1.06 14.23 6.29
N ALA A 36 0.02 14.69 5.60
CA ALA A 36 -0.37 14.12 4.31
C ALA A 36 0.58 14.58 3.20
N ASP A 37 1.07 13.65 2.40
CA ASP A 37 1.78 13.96 1.16
C ASP A 37 0.86 14.77 0.25
N TYR A 38 1.35 15.88 -0.30
CA TYR A 38 0.58 16.76 -1.17
C TYR A 38 -0.72 17.28 -0.53
N GLY A 39 -0.83 17.24 0.80
CA GLY A 39 -2.02 17.64 1.54
C GLY A 39 -3.22 16.68 1.43
N HIS A 40 -3.03 15.45 0.92
CA HIS A 40 -4.12 14.52 0.63
C HIS A 40 -3.75 13.08 0.97
N TYR A 41 -4.49 12.42 1.88
CA TYR A 41 -4.23 11.04 2.28
C TYR A 41 -4.70 9.98 1.26
N GLY A 42 -5.33 10.38 0.17
CA GLY A 42 -5.89 9.47 -0.83
C GLY A 42 -4.92 8.38 -1.29
N PRO A 43 -3.70 8.71 -1.75
CA PRO A 43 -2.71 7.69 -2.15
C PRO A 43 -2.37 6.71 -1.02
N PHE A 44 -2.25 7.18 0.20
CA PHE A 44 -1.99 6.36 1.38
C PHE A 44 -3.16 5.42 1.71
N PHE A 45 -4.39 5.89 1.54
CA PHE A 45 -5.60 5.07 1.73
C PHE A 45 -5.81 4.06 0.59
N ILE A 46 -5.46 4.42 -0.66
CA ILE A 46 -5.45 3.45 -1.77
C ILE A 46 -4.46 2.33 -1.47
N ARG A 47 -3.24 2.66 -1.02
CA ARG A 47 -2.26 1.65 -0.63
C ARG A 47 -2.80 0.73 0.45
N MET A 48 -3.44 1.27 1.50
CA MET A 48 -4.06 0.45 2.55
C MET A 48 -5.13 -0.48 2.00
N ALA A 49 -6.04 0.01 1.16
CA ALA A 49 -7.11 -0.79 0.58
C ALA A 49 -6.55 -1.89 -0.33
N TRP A 50 -5.57 -1.55 -1.17
CA TRP A 50 -4.91 -2.52 -2.04
C TRP A 50 -4.15 -3.58 -1.25
N HIS A 51 -3.39 -3.22 -0.23
CA HIS A 51 -2.65 -4.16 0.60
C HIS A 51 -3.58 -5.07 1.44
N SER A 52 -4.78 -4.60 1.77
CA SER A 52 -5.78 -5.47 2.38
C SER A 52 -6.39 -6.47 1.37
N ALA A 53 -6.49 -6.10 0.09
CA ALA A 53 -7.04 -6.95 -0.97
C ALA A 53 -6.00 -7.87 -1.62
N GLY A 54 -4.77 -7.39 -1.81
CA GLY A 54 -3.71 -8.05 -2.56
C GLY A 54 -3.11 -9.30 -1.90
N THR A 55 -3.60 -9.69 -0.74
CA THR A 55 -3.27 -10.97 -0.10
C THR A 55 -4.12 -12.14 -0.63
N TYR A 56 -5.13 -11.87 -1.47
CA TYR A 56 -5.97 -12.91 -2.06
C TYR A 56 -5.16 -13.84 -2.96
N ARG A 57 -5.47 -15.13 -2.89
CA ARG A 57 -4.85 -16.16 -3.71
C ARG A 57 -5.86 -17.17 -4.23
N THR A 58 -5.76 -17.49 -5.50
CA THR A 58 -6.72 -18.34 -6.22
C THR A 58 -6.60 -19.82 -5.84
N PHE A 59 -5.44 -20.26 -5.37
CA PHE A 59 -5.19 -21.68 -5.10
C PHE A 59 -6.12 -22.26 -4.03
N ASP A 60 -6.36 -21.52 -2.95
CA ASP A 60 -7.21 -21.95 -1.83
C ASP A 60 -8.33 -20.95 -1.51
N GLY A 61 -8.41 -19.83 -2.23
CA GLY A 61 -9.40 -18.79 -2.03
C GLY A 61 -9.24 -17.97 -0.74
N ARG A 62 -8.06 -18.06 -0.10
CA ARG A 62 -7.76 -17.38 1.17
C ARG A 62 -7.16 -15.99 0.92
N GLY A 63 -7.06 -15.20 1.98
CA GLY A 63 -6.61 -13.81 1.91
C GLY A 63 -7.69 -12.86 1.42
N GLY A 64 -7.27 -11.68 0.99
CA GLY A 64 -8.16 -10.63 0.50
C GLY A 64 -8.76 -9.74 1.59
N ALA A 65 -9.59 -8.81 1.16
CA ALA A 65 -10.11 -7.74 2.02
C ALA A 65 -11.40 -8.09 2.78
N SER A 66 -11.83 -9.37 2.79
CA SER A 66 -13.16 -9.75 3.26
C SER A 66 -13.35 -9.76 4.78
N SER A 67 -12.27 -9.74 5.57
CA SER A 67 -12.30 -9.95 7.02
C SER A 67 -11.57 -8.88 7.84
N GLY A 68 -10.89 -7.94 7.19
CA GLY A 68 -10.07 -6.95 7.87
C GLY A 68 -8.84 -7.54 8.55
N SER A 69 -8.32 -8.65 8.06
CA SER A 69 -7.20 -9.42 8.61
C SER A 69 -5.88 -8.65 8.68
N MET A 70 -5.68 -7.61 7.86
CA MET A 70 -4.48 -6.74 7.90
C MET A 70 -4.20 -6.15 9.29
N ARG A 71 -5.16 -6.12 10.19
CA ARG A 71 -4.99 -5.62 11.56
C ARG A 71 -4.17 -6.55 12.46
N PHE A 72 -4.00 -7.79 12.06
CA PHE A 72 -3.43 -8.88 12.86
C PHE A 72 -2.17 -9.46 12.26
N ALA A 73 -1.42 -10.18 13.11
CA ALA A 73 -0.29 -10.97 12.68
C ALA A 73 -0.70 -12.05 11.65
N PRO A 74 0.17 -12.40 10.71
CA PRO A 74 1.46 -11.79 10.44
C PRO A 74 1.37 -10.53 9.55
N LEU A 75 0.20 -10.22 8.99
CA LEU A 75 0.01 -9.20 7.95
C LEU A 75 0.39 -7.80 8.42
N ASN A 76 0.07 -7.44 9.66
CA ASN A 76 0.42 -6.14 10.24
C ASN A 76 1.94 -5.94 10.39
N SER A 77 2.70 -7.02 10.39
CA SER A 77 4.16 -7.03 10.55
C SER A 77 4.94 -7.25 9.25
N TRP A 78 4.25 -7.42 8.14
CA TRP A 78 4.94 -7.47 6.85
C TRP A 78 5.60 -6.13 6.53
N PRO A 79 6.88 -6.10 6.11
CA PRO A 79 7.56 -4.86 5.74
C PRO A 79 6.81 -4.05 4.68
N ASP A 80 6.12 -4.71 3.75
CA ASP A 80 5.30 -4.02 2.76
C ASP A 80 4.08 -3.29 3.37
N ASN A 81 3.66 -3.69 4.56
CA ASN A 81 2.59 -3.03 5.32
C ASN A 81 3.13 -1.97 6.31
N VAL A 82 4.40 -1.60 6.19
CA VAL A 82 5.00 -0.56 7.03
C VAL A 82 4.17 0.73 6.97
N ASN A 83 3.95 1.33 8.12
CA ASN A 83 3.18 2.56 8.33
C ASN A 83 1.65 2.45 8.05
N LEU A 84 1.08 1.34 7.59
CA LEU A 84 -0.37 1.23 7.38
C LEU A 84 -1.19 1.22 8.69
N ASP A 85 -0.55 1.01 9.83
CA ASP A 85 -1.14 1.29 11.14
C ASP A 85 -1.56 2.77 11.28
N LYS A 86 -0.80 3.72 10.68
CA LYS A 86 -1.13 5.15 10.66
C LYS A 86 -2.37 5.43 9.82
N ALA A 87 -2.53 4.74 8.67
CA ALA A 87 -3.74 4.86 7.85
C ALA A 87 -4.99 4.44 8.65
N ARG A 88 -4.93 3.29 9.34
CA ARG A 88 -6.02 2.85 10.23
C ARG A 88 -6.25 3.81 11.40
N ARG A 89 -5.17 4.38 11.97
CA ARG A 89 -5.26 5.35 13.06
C ARG A 89 -5.92 6.65 12.61
N LEU A 90 -5.67 7.13 11.39
CA LEU A 90 -6.38 8.28 10.81
C LEU A 90 -7.88 8.02 10.69
N LEU A 91 -8.29 6.79 10.38
CA LEU A 91 -9.69 6.39 10.25
C LEU A 91 -10.38 6.05 11.59
N TRP A 92 -9.63 6.02 12.69
CA TRP A 92 -10.19 5.65 14.01
C TRP A 92 -11.38 6.52 14.45
N PRO A 93 -11.40 7.84 14.27
CA PRO A 93 -12.56 8.66 14.61
C PRO A 93 -13.84 8.23 13.87
N ILE A 94 -13.73 7.85 12.60
CA ILE A 94 -14.85 7.31 11.80
C ILE A 94 -15.31 5.97 12.39
N LYS A 95 -14.36 5.07 12.65
CA LYS A 95 -14.66 3.76 13.25
C LYS A 95 -15.37 3.91 14.60
N GLN A 96 -14.97 4.88 15.42
CA GLN A 96 -15.65 5.19 16.69
C GLN A 96 -17.08 5.73 16.47
N LYS A 97 -17.26 6.65 15.52
CA LYS A 97 -18.55 7.27 15.22
C LYS A 97 -19.61 6.22 14.80
N TYR A 98 -19.23 5.31 13.90
CA TYR A 98 -20.15 4.28 13.39
C TYR A 98 -20.17 2.99 14.21
N GLY A 99 -19.18 2.80 15.07
CA GLY A 99 -19.10 1.71 16.03
C GLY A 99 -19.16 0.33 15.36
N ARG A 100 -20.02 -0.55 15.89
CA ARG A 100 -20.17 -1.93 15.39
C ARG A 100 -20.93 -2.05 14.06
N LYS A 101 -21.59 -0.99 13.60
CA LYS A 101 -22.27 -0.96 12.30
C LYS A 101 -21.32 -0.91 11.11
N LEU A 102 -20.08 -0.49 11.32
CA LEU A 102 -19.06 -0.38 10.31
C LEU A 102 -17.86 -1.24 10.70
N SER A 103 -17.60 -2.31 9.95
CA SER A 103 -16.38 -3.13 10.11
C SER A 103 -15.13 -2.41 9.62
N TRP A 104 -13.98 -2.86 10.07
CA TRP A 104 -12.72 -2.43 9.49
C TRP A 104 -12.55 -2.92 8.05
N ALA A 105 -13.05 -4.13 7.74
CA ALA A 105 -13.03 -4.66 6.39
C ALA A 105 -13.74 -3.72 5.41
N ASP A 106 -14.97 -3.32 5.72
CA ASP A 106 -15.72 -2.39 4.88
C ASP A 106 -15.14 -0.98 4.88
N LEU A 107 -14.69 -0.48 6.03
CA LEU A 107 -14.11 0.86 6.14
C LEU A 107 -12.84 0.99 5.26
N MET A 108 -11.92 0.02 5.31
CA MET A 108 -10.69 0.09 4.53
C MET A 108 -10.95 0.06 3.02
N VAL A 109 -11.88 -0.78 2.56
CA VAL A 109 -12.24 -0.85 1.13
C VAL A 109 -12.99 0.41 0.68
N LEU A 110 -13.98 0.85 1.44
CA LEU A 110 -14.73 2.07 1.11
C LEU A 110 -13.83 3.30 1.07
N THR A 111 -12.88 3.39 2.00
CA THR A 111 -11.91 4.50 2.02
C THR A 111 -11.05 4.51 0.76
N GLY A 112 -10.65 3.35 0.24
CA GLY A 112 -9.96 3.25 -1.04
C GLY A 112 -10.80 3.78 -2.21
N ASN A 113 -12.10 3.42 -2.27
CA ASN A 113 -13.02 3.94 -3.28
C ASN A 113 -13.17 5.46 -3.17
N CYS A 114 -13.44 5.97 -1.97
CA CYS A 114 -13.54 7.42 -1.75
C CYS A 114 -12.27 8.16 -2.15
N ALA A 115 -11.09 7.55 -1.90
CA ALA A 115 -9.82 8.13 -2.30
C ALA A 115 -9.70 8.25 -3.82
N LEU A 116 -10.03 7.19 -4.55
CA LEU A 116 -10.05 7.20 -6.01
C LEU A 116 -11.04 8.24 -6.56
N GLU A 117 -12.26 8.26 -6.02
CA GLU A 117 -13.31 9.19 -6.42
C GLU A 117 -12.91 10.64 -6.16
N SER A 118 -12.29 10.95 -5.03
CA SER A 118 -11.84 12.30 -4.67
C SER A 118 -10.71 12.83 -5.59
N MET A 119 -9.96 11.93 -6.22
CA MET A 119 -8.88 12.25 -7.15
C MET A 119 -9.31 12.15 -8.63
N GLY A 120 -10.59 11.87 -8.90
CA GLY A 120 -11.19 11.95 -10.22
C GLY A 120 -11.47 10.64 -10.93
N LEU A 121 -11.21 9.47 -10.31
CA LEU A 121 -11.60 8.18 -10.87
C LEU A 121 -13.04 7.84 -10.46
N GLU A 122 -13.90 7.59 -11.41
CA GLU A 122 -15.24 7.05 -11.15
C GLU A 122 -15.14 5.54 -10.88
N THR A 123 -15.46 5.13 -9.64
CA THR A 123 -15.43 3.71 -9.25
C THR A 123 -16.70 2.98 -9.69
N ALA A 124 -16.61 1.66 -9.86
CA ALA A 124 -17.76 0.83 -10.23
C ALA A 124 -18.82 0.70 -9.12
N GLY A 125 -18.52 1.19 -7.93
CA GLY A 125 -19.39 1.17 -6.76
C GLY A 125 -18.80 0.41 -5.57
N PHE A 126 -19.63 0.25 -4.53
CA PHE A 126 -19.24 -0.40 -3.27
C PHE A 126 -20.35 -1.29 -2.74
N GLY A 127 -20.01 -2.51 -2.37
CA GLY A 127 -20.87 -3.42 -1.63
C GLY A 127 -20.30 -3.67 -0.23
N GLY A 128 -21.04 -3.32 0.81
CA GLY A 128 -20.66 -3.59 2.21
C GLY A 128 -21.26 -4.89 2.74
N GLY A 129 -20.91 -5.24 3.96
CA GLY A 129 -21.38 -6.44 4.65
C GLY A 129 -20.27 -7.43 5.03
N ARG A 130 -19.00 -7.04 4.88
CA ARG A 130 -17.82 -7.84 5.29
C ARG A 130 -17.67 -7.75 6.81
N ALA A 131 -17.94 -8.85 7.51
CA ALA A 131 -17.74 -8.89 8.96
C ALA A 131 -16.25 -8.96 9.31
N ASP A 132 -15.85 -8.26 10.38
CA ASP A 132 -14.51 -8.35 10.91
C ASP A 132 -14.23 -9.70 11.59
N ILE A 133 -13.01 -10.22 11.42
CA ILE A 133 -12.45 -11.19 12.36
C ILE A 133 -11.93 -10.46 13.61
N TRP A 134 -11.81 -11.21 14.71
CA TRP A 134 -11.42 -10.66 16.02
C TRP A 134 -10.09 -11.20 16.54
N GLU A 135 -9.49 -12.10 15.78
CA GLU A 135 -8.20 -12.74 16.07
C GLU A 135 -7.50 -13.11 14.77
N PRO A 136 -6.20 -13.37 14.76
CA PRO A 136 -5.48 -13.86 13.59
C PRO A 136 -6.09 -15.15 13.04
N GLU A 137 -6.05 -15.33 11.73
CA GLU A 137 -6.47 -16.56 11.06
C GLU A 137 -5.31 -17.56 11.08
N GLU A 138 -5.25 -18.43 12.09
CA GLU A 138 -4.15 -19.36 12.32
C GLU A 138 -4.05 -20.50 11.27
N ASP A 139 -5.13 -20.76 10.54
CA ASP A 139 -5.21 -21.81 9.53
C ASP A 139 -4.75 -21.39 8.13
N ILE A 140 -4.41 -20.11 7.92
CA ILE A 140 -3.85 -19.63 6.66
C ILE A 140 -2.32 -19.86 6.64
N CYS A 141 -1.85 -20.65 5.67
CA CYS A 141 -0.42 -20.78 5.44
C CYS A 141 0.11 -19.58 4.64
N TRP A 142 0.91 -18.74 5.28
CA TRP A 142 1.61 -17.63 4.63
C TRP A 142 3.06 -17.97 4.26
N GLY A 143 3.50 -19.22 4.49
CA GLY A 143 4.87 -19.67 4.36
C GLY A 143 5.71 -19.45 5.63
N PRO A 144 6.96 -19.95 5.65
CA PRO A 144 7.85 -19.78 6.78
C PRO A 144 8.20 -18.31 7.02
N GLU A 145 8.16 -17.86 8.27
CA GLU A 145 8.52 -16.48 8.65
C GLU A 145 9.96 -16.11 8.32
N THR A 146 10.86 -17.07 8.37
CA THR A 146 12.28 -16.87 8.01
C THR A 146 12.49 -16.56 6.53
N GLU A 147 11.50 -16.84 5.70
CA GLU A 147 11.54 -16.65 4.24
C GLU A 147 10.61 -15.50 3.77
N TRP A 148 10.14 -14.66 4.66
CA TRP A 148 9.21 -13.57 4.30
C TRP A 148 9.86 -12.45 3.52
N LEU A 149 11.14 -12.25 3.71
CA LEU A 149 11.90 -11.17 3.09
C LEU A 149 12.73 -11.69 1.91
N GLY A 150 12.81 -10.87 0.89
CA GLY A 150 13.63 -11.15 -0.28
C GLY A 150 13.04 -12.23 -1.20
N ASP A 151 13.85 -12.69 -2.10
CA ASP A 151 13.52 -13.67 -3.12
C ASP A 151 13.69 -15.14 -2.64
N GLU A 152 13.90 -15.34 -1.36
CA GLU A 152 14.17 -16.66 -0.74
C GLU A 152 12.99 -17.64 -0.88
N ARG A 153 11.79 -17.14 -1.16
CA ARG A 153 10.59 -17.95 -1.39
C ARG A 153 10.58 -18.68 -2.72
N TYR A 154 11.39 -18.24 -3.67
CA TYR A 154 11.53 -18.89 -4.95
C TYR A 154 12.49 -20.10 -4.85
N LYS A 155 12.14 -21.15 -5.56
CA LYS A 155 12.97 -22.37 -5.72
C LYS A 155 13.36 -22.55 -7.18
N GLY A 156 14.54 -23.13 -7.42
CA GLY A 156 15.01 -23.41 -8.78
C GLY A 156 14.99 -22.18 -9.70
N ASP A 157 14.38 -22.30 -10.86
CA ASP A 157 14.19 -21.22 -11.82
C ASP A 157 12.91 -20.42 -11.48
N ARG A 158 12.93 -19.73 -10.35
CA ARG A 158 11.85 -18.86 -9.84
C ARG A 158 10.49 -19.55 -9.76
N GLN A 159 10.46 -20.72 -9.12
CA GLN A 159 9.23 -21.45 -8.82
C GLN A 159 8.77 -21.08 -7.41
N LEU A 160 7.51 -20.72 -7.27
CA LEU A 160 6.87 -20.43 -6.00
C LEU A 160 5.92 -21.55 -5.61
N ASP A 161 6.08 -22.08 -4.38
CA ASP A 161 5.22 -23.14 -3.85
C ASP A 161 3.77 -22.67 -3.70
N ASN A 162 2.84 -23.57 -3.99
CA ASN A 162 1.46 -23.39 -3.61
C ASN A 162 1.29 -23.59 -2.07
N PRO A 163 0.39 -22.86 -1.41
CA PRO A 163 -0.63 -21.95 -1.95
C PRO A 163 -0.20 -20.48 -2.00
N LEU A 164 1.10 -20.18 -1.89
CA LEU A 164 1.58 -18.81 -1.77
C LEU A 164 1.15 -17.95 -2.96
N GLY A 165 0.49 -16.82 -2.68
CA GLY A 165 0.03 -15.86 -3.67
C GLY A 165 1.02 -14.73 -3.84
N ALA A 166 1.33 -14.01 -2.75
CA ALA A 166 2.36 -12.99 -2.74
C ALA A 166 3.75 -13.63 -2.88
N VAL A 167 4.54 -13.13 -3.80
CA VAL A 167 5.85 -13.69 -4.15
C VAL A 167 6.90 -13.31 -3.14
N GLN A 168 6.82 -12.11 -2.60
CA GLN A 168 7.59 -11.63 -1.48
C GLN A 168 6.68 -11.21 -0.35
N MET A 169 6.79 -11.88 0.79
CA MET A 169 6.18 -11.40 2.01
C MET A 169 6.98 -10.22 2.50
N GLY A 170 6.37 -9.07 2.48
CA GLY A 170 7.07 -7.81 2.72
C GLY A 170 7.03 -6.89 1.51
N LEU A 171 6.93 -7.48 0.33
CA LEU A 171 6.48 -6.80 -0.89
C LEU A 171 5.35 -7.65 -1.44
N ILE A 172 4.12 -7.22 -1.29
CA ILE A 172 2.91 -8.00 -1.60
C ILE A 172 2.92 -8.55 -3.03
N TYR A 173 3.65 -7.89 -3.93
CA TYR A 173 3.62 -8.19 -5.36
C TYR A 173 4.93 -8.77 -5.86
N VAL A 174 5.96 -7.95 -5.95
CA VAL A 174 7.28 -8.28 -6.47
C VAL A 174 8.33 -7.38 -5.84
N ASN A 175 9.60 -7.74 -5.97
CA ASN A 175 10.70 -6.86 -5.58
C ASN A 175 10.78 -5.66 -6.55
N PRO A 176 10.55 -4.42 -6.10
CA PRO A 176 10.63 -3.24 -6.97
C PRO A 176 12.04 -2.99 -7.51
N GLU A 177 13.07 -3.52 -6.88
CA GLU A 177 14.45 -3.47 -7.34
C GLU A 177 14.80 -4.55 -8.37
N GLY A 178 13.81 -5.35 -8.80
CA GLY A 178 14.00 -6.48 -9.71
C GLY A 178 14.26 -7.80 -8.98
N PRO A 179 14.24 -8.93 -9.69
CA PRO A 179 14.49 -10.26 -9.12
C PRO A 179 15.81 -10.34 -8.38
N ASN A 180 15.80 -10.78 -7.13
CA ASN A 180 16.96 -10.82 -6.22
C ASN A 180 17.65 -9.45 -6.04
N GLY A 181 16.92 -8.34 -6.15
CA GLY A 181 17.48 -7.00 -6.07
C GLY A 181 18.33 -6.61 -7.29
N ASN A 182 18.16 -7.30 -8.41
CA ASN A 182 18.90 -7.00 -9.66
C ASN A 182 17.95 -6.33 -10.65
N PRO A 183 18.13 -5.06 -10.98
CA PRO A 183 17.29 -4.34 -11.89
C PRO A 183 17.21 -5.01 -13.27
N SER A 184 16.01 -5.48 -13.63
CA SER A 184 15.74 -6.16 -14.89
C SER A 184 14.26 -6.07 -15.23
N ALA A 185 13.89 -5.22 -16.17
CA ALA A 185 12.50 -5.06 -16.62
C ALA A 185 11.87 -6.39 -17.07
N MET A 186 12.62 -7.22 -17.82
CA MET A 186 12.14 -8.52 -18.26
C MET A 186 12.00 -9.55 -17.12
N GLY A 187 12.91 -9.50 -16.16
CA GLY A 187 12.83 -10.33 -14.96
C GLY A 187 11.63 -9.94 -14.10
N SER A 188 11.45 -8.65 -13.87
CA SER A 188 10.30 -8.11 -13.13
C SER A 188 8.97 -8.45 -13.81
N ALA A 189 8.88 -8.36 -15.14
CA ALA A 189 7.67 -8.71 -15.87
C ALA A 189 7.27 -10.18 -15.69
N ARG A 190 8.24 -11.10 -15.57
CA ARG A 190 7.98 -12.51 -15.27
C ARG A 190 7.39 -12.69 -13.85
N ASP A 191 8.01 -12.08 -12.85
CA ASP A 191 7.55 -12.16 -11.47
C ASP A 191 6.19 -11.49 -11.27
N ILE A 192 5.97 -10.34 -11.89
CA ILE A 192 4.69 -9.64 -11.91
C ILE A 192 3.58 -10.55 -12.44
N ARG A 193 3.76 -11.15 -13.61
CA ARG A 193 2.76 -12.05 -14.20
C ARG A 193 2.44 -13.25 -13.30
N GLU A 194 3.46 -13.88 -12.73
CA GLU A 194 3.27 -15.01 -11.81
C GLU A 194 2.46 -14.59 -10.58
N THR A 195 2.83 -13.50 -9.94
CA THR A 195 2.17 -13.00 -8.73
C THR A 195 0.73 -12.60 -9.00
N PHE A 196 0.50 -11.80 -10.03
CA PHE A 196 -0.85 -11.29 -10.31
C PHE A 196 -1.78 -12.36 -10.87
N ALA A 197 -1.26 -13.36 -11.62
CA ALA A 197 -2.05 -14.52 -12.03
C ALA A 197 -2.54 -15.33 -10.81
N ARG A 198 -1.75 -15.42 -9.74
CA ARG A 198 -2.16 -16.05 -8.47
C ARG A 198 -3.23 -15.26 -7.71
N MET A 199 -3.41 -14.00 -8.04
CA MET A 199 -4.50 -13.14 -7.56
C MET A 199 -5.70 -13.07 -8.52
N ALA A 200 -5.76 -13.92 -9.54
CA ALA A 200 -6.77 -13.99 -10.59
C ALA A 200 -6.75 -12.81 -11.59
N MET A 201 -5.62 -12.15 -11.77
CA MET A 201 -5.49 -11.03 -12.70
C MET A 201 -4.76 -11.45 -13.98
N ASN A 202 -5.30 -11.05 -15.12
CA ASN A 202 -4.64 -11.18 -16.42
C ASN A 202 -3.67 -10.00 -16.68
N ASP A 203 -2.97 -10.01 -17.81
CA ASP A 203 -1.98 -8.98 -18.14
C ASP A 203 -2.60 -7.57 -18.25
N GLU A 204 -3.79 -7.45 -18.82
CA GLU A 204 -4.48 -6.16 -18.99
C GLU A 204 -4.90 -5.58 -17.63
N GLU A 205 -5.51 -6.40 -16.76
CA GLU A 205 -5.89 -6.02 -15.40
C GLU A 205 -4.66 -5.66 -14.56
N THR A 206 -3.57 -6.41 -14.72
CA THR A 206 -2.30 -6.17 -14.02
C THR A 206 -1.70 -4.82 -14.41
N VAL A 207 -1.64 -4.52 -15.71
CA VAL A 207 -1.15 -3.23 -16.22
C VAL A 207 -2.06 -2.08 -15.76
N ALA A 208 -3.37 -2.25 -15.84
CA ALA A 208 -4.32 -1.22 -15.38
C ALA A 208 -4.15 -0.91 -13.89
N LEU A 209 -3.96 -1.94 -13.07
CA LEU A 209 -3.76 -1.77 -11.62
C LEU A 209 -2.41 -1.11 -11.31
N ILE A 210 -1.32 -1.57 -11.91
CA ILE A 210 0.03 -1.02 -11.66
C ILE A 210 0.11 0.42 -12.16
N ALA A 211 -0.23 0.68 -13.40
CA ALA A 211 -0.18 2.02 -13.97
C ALA A 211 -1.17 2.98 -13.30
N GLY A 212 -2.37 2.48 -12.98
CA GLY A 212 -3.36 3.23 -12.21
C GLY A 212 -2.87 3.59 -10.82
N GLY A 213 -2.24 2.65 -10.12
CA GLY A 213 -1.66 2.88 -8.81
C GLY A 213 -0.51 3.89 -8.83
N HIS A 214 0.35 3.82 -9.84
CA HIS A 214 1.49 4.73 -10.01
C HIS A 214 1.08 6.15 -10.47
N THR A 215 -0.18 6.36 -10.85
CA THR A 215 -0.72 7.70 -11.06
C THR A 215 -0.72 8.51 -9.77
N PHE A 216 -0.84 7.86 -8.61
CA PHE A 216 -1.04 8.49 -7.32
C PHE A 216 0.18 8.39 -6.40
N GLY A 217 0.42 9.48 -5.63
CA GLY A 217 1.32 9.48 -4.49
C GLY A 217 2.80 9.41 -4.85
N LYS A 218 3.56 8.90 -3.91
CA LYS A 218 5.01 8.72 -3.98
C LYS A 218 5.46 7.51 -3.18
N ALA A 219 6.65 7.01 -3.52
CA ALA A 219 7.41 6.10 -2.66
C ALA A 219 8.22 6.87 -1.60
N HIS A 220 8.51 6.22 -0.48
CA HIS A 220 9.22 6.80 0.66
C HIS A 220 10.48 5.98 0.99
N GLY A 221 11.61 6.64 0.89
CA GLY A 221 12.93 6.06 1.12
C GLY A 221 13.90 7.12 1.59
N ALA A 222 13.50 7.93 2.59
CA ALA A 222 14.30 9.05 3.09
C ALA A 222 15.66 8.63 3.64
N ALA A 223 15.77 7.39 4.16
CA ALA A 223 17.03 6.83 4.66
C ALA A 223 17.00 5.29 4.68
N ASP A 224 18.11 4.67 4.99
CA ASP A 224 18.31 3.22 5.07
C ASP A 224 17.37 2.59 6.14
N PRO A 225 16.37 1.77 5.74
CA PRO A 225 15.42 1.19 6.67
C PRO A 225 16.08 0.25 7.68
N SER A 226 17.18 -0.41 7.32
CA SER A 226 17.89 -1.32 8.24
C SER A 226 18.51 -0.62 9.45
N LYS A 227 18.70 0.70 9.35
CA LYS A 227 19.28 1.52 10.43
C LYS A 227 18.24 2.27 11.24
N TYR A 228 17.13 2.63 10.61
CA TYR A 228 16.21 3.62 11.19
C TYR A 228 14.80 3.11 11.41
N VAL A 229 14.34 2.10 10.68
CA VAL A 229 13.05 1.46 10.96
C VAL A 229 13.26 0.46 12.08
N GLU A 230 12.46 0.59 13.13
CA GLU A 230 12.50 -0.31 14.27
C GLU A 230 11.91 -1.68 13.90
N ARG A 231 11.95 -2.64 14.84
CA ARG A 231 11.38 -3.96 14.62
C ARG A 231 9.92 -3.86 14.22
N GLU A 232 9.46 -4.82 13.42
CA GLU A 232 8.06 -4.95 13.07
C GLU A 232 7.18 -5.12 14.33
N PRO A 233 5.88 -4.78 14.27
CA PRO A 233 5.01 -4.73 15.45
C PRO A 233 4.99 -6.01 16.30
N GLU A 234 5.05 -7.19 15.69
CA GLU A 234 5.00 -8.47 16.44
C GLU A 234 6.33 -8.80 17.13
N ALA A 235 7.47 -8.36 16.59
CA ALA A 235 8.78 -8.53 17.23
C ALA A 235 9.15 -7.37 18.16
N ALA A 236 8.30 -6.35 18.27
CA ALA A 236 8.52 -5.24 19.19
C ALA A 236 8.47 -5.71 20.66
N PRO A 237 9.19 -5.04 21.58
CA PRO A 237 9.06 -5.31 23.02
C PRO A 237 7.61 -5.21 23.47
N LEU A 238 7.21 -6.00 24.45
CA LEU A 238 5.82 -6.06 24.95
C LEU A 238 5.22 -4.67 25.26
N ALA A 239 6.03 -3.76 25.79
CA ALA A 239 5.59 -2.39 26.08
C ALA A 239 5.29 -1.55 24.81
N GLU A 240 5.68 -2.02 23.64
CA GLU A 240 5.60 -1.30 22.35
C GLU A 240 4.72 -1.96 21.31
N GLN A 241 4.31 -3.22 21.51
CA GLN A 241 3.53 -3.98 20.53
C GLN A 241 2.25 -3.27 20.11
N GLY A 242 1.57 -2.53 20.79
CA GLY A 242 0.38 -1.78 20.36
C GLY A 242 0.65 -0.47 19.62
N LEU A 243 1.90 -0.07 19.49
CA LEU A 243 2.25 1.25 18.95
C LEU A 243 2.47 1.27 17.43
N GLY A 244 2.47 0.09 16.79
CA GLY A 244 2.67 -0.05 15.35
C GLY A 244 4.11 0.18 14.90
N TRP A 245 4.28 0.45 13.63
CA TRP A 245 5.57 0.71 13.01
C TRP A 245 6.18 2.03 13.50
N LYS A 246 7.50 2.03 13.70
CA LYS A 246 8.26 3.19 14.15
C LYS A 246 9.49 3.41 13.28
N SER A 247 9.87 4.67 13.11
CA SER A 247 11.14 5.10 12.55
C SER A 247 11.76 6.16 13.46
N ASN A 248 13.07 6.08 13.64
CA ASN A 248 13.85 7.06 14.40
C ASN A 248 14.67 7.98 13.47
N TYR A 249 14.40 7.98 12.18
CA TYR A 249 14.99 8.91 11.23
C TYR A 249 14.28 10.25 11.28
N GLY A 250 15.01 11.32 11.59
CA GLY A 250 14.44 12.67 11.66
C GLY A 250 13.20 12.75 12.53
N THR A 251 12.09 13.17 11.92
CA THR A 251 10.77 13.22 12.58
C THR A 251 10.01 11.90 12.53
N GLY A 252 10.46 10.95 11.72
CA GLY A 252 9.78 9.67 11.47
C GLY A 252 8.53 9.76 10.60
N ASN A 253 8.21 10.96 10.09
CA ASN A 253 7.04 11.21 9.23
C ASN A 253 7.33 12.28 8.18
N ALA A 254 6.34 12.70 7.39
CA ALA A 254 6.49 13.67 6.30
C ALA A 254 7.66 13.31 5.38
N GLY A 255 8.57 14.25 5.09
CA GLY A 255 9.77 14.03 4.28
C GLY A 255 10.77 13.04 4.85
N ASP A 256 10.67 12.68 6.13
CA ASP A 256 11.52 11.68 6.80
C ASP A 256 10.91 10.27 6.79
N THR A 257 9.81 10.06 6.09
CA THR A 257 9.12 8.76 6.02
C THR A 257 9.97 7.72 5.31
N ILE A 258 10.00 6.51 5.86
CA ILE A 258 10.63 5.34 5.24
C ILE A 258 9.55 4.25 5.08
N SER A 259 9.41 3.70 3.87
CA SER A 259 8.54 2.56 3.60
C SER A 259 9.22 1.55 2.66
N SER A 260 9.07 1.69 1.34
CA SER A 260 9.67 0.78 0.36
C SER A 260 11.19 0.92 0.19
N GLY A 261 11.75 2.02 0.62
CA GLY A 261 13.15 2.38 0.33
C GLY A 261 13.36 3.11 -0.99
N LEU A 262 12.43 3.05 -1.92
CA LEU A 262 12.39 3.92 -3.11
C LEU A 262 11.98 5.33 -2.67
N GLU A 263 12.42 6.37 -3.37
CA GLU A 263 12.11 7.76 -3.00
C GLU A 263 11.71 8.59 -4.21
N GLY A 264 10.48 9.13 -4.19
CA GLY A 264 9.97 10.05 -5.21
C GLY A 264 8.60 9.66 -5.73
N ALA A 265 8.03 10.52 -6.60
CA ALA A 265 6.76 10.28 -7.27
C ALA A 265 6.99 10.00 -8.77
N TRP A 266 5.99 9.40 -9.40
CA TRP A 266 6.06 8.96 -10.80
C TRP A 266 5.52 10.00 -11.76
N THR A 267 4.66 10.91 -11.27
CA THR A 267 3.87 11.82 -12.11
C THR A 267 3.93 13.25 -11.60
N PRO A 268 3.72 14.24 -12.47
CA PRO A 268 3.61 15.64 -12.05
C PRO A 268 2.31 15.95 -11.29
N THR A 269 1.34 15.03 -11.29
CA THR A 269 -0.01 15.19 -10.75
C THR A 269 -0.37 14.10 -9.74
N PRO A 270 0.39 13.93 -8.63
CA PRO A 270 0.32 12.75 -7.76
C PRO A 270 -0.99 12.59 -6.97
N ILE A 271 -1.92 13.52 -7.07
CA ILE A 271 -3.26 13.44 -6.45
C ILE A 271 -4.38 13.66 -7.48
N THR A 272 -4.11 13.32 -8.75
CA THR A 272 -5.10 13.45 -9.83
C THR A 272 -5.12 12.16 -10.66
N TRP A 273 -6.30 11.66 -10.99
CA TRP A 273 -6.46 10.55 -11.92
C TRP A 273 -6.31 11.05 -13.36
N ASP A 274 -5.22 10.64 -14.02
CA ASP A 274 -4.93 11.00 -15.41
C ASP A 274 -3.95 9.98 -16.05
N ASN A 275 -3.51 10.21 -17.29
CA ASN A 275 -2.56 9.38 -18.00
C ASN A 275 -1.09 9.79 -17.80
N SER A 276 -0.80 10.71 -16.89
CA SER A 276 0.55 11.28 -16.73
C SER A 276 1.62 10.24 -16.36
N TYR A 277 1.24 9.08 -15.79
CA TYR A 277 2.18 7.97 -15.58
C TYR A 277 2.73 7.44 -16.91
N PHE A 278 1.87 7.07 -17.87
CA PHE A 278 2.32 6.60 -19.17
C PHE A 278 2.99 7.69 -19.98
N ASP A 279 2.46 8.92 -19.93
CA ASP A 279 3.06 10.05 -20.62
C ASP A 279 4.49 10.30 -20.14
N THR A 280 4.75 10.18 -18.84
CA THR A 280 6.08 10.31 -18.25
C THR A 280 6.97 9.10 -18.57
N LEU A 281 6.45 7.88 -18.39
CA LEU A 281 7.21 6.65 -18.64
C LEU A 281 7.74 6.56 -20.05
N PHE A 282 6.90 6.85 -21.07
CA PHE A 282 7.25 6.69 -22.47
C PHE A 282 7.90 7.92 -23.11
N LYS A 283 7.87 9.07 -22.44
CA LYS A 283 8.49 10.30 -22.94
C LYS A 283 10.00 10.33 -22.79
N TYR A 284 10.52 9.75 -21.72
CA TYR A 284 11.91 9.88 -21.33
C TYR A 284 12.67 8.55 -21.46
N ASP A 285 13.98 8.66 -21.70
CA ASP A 285 14.94 7.59 -21.45
C ASP A 285 15.35 7.63 -19.97
N TRP A 286 15.70 6.47 -19.40
CA TRP A 286 15.87 6.29 -17.97
C TRP A 286 17.24 5.73 -17.63
N ASP A 287 17.93 6.32 -16.66
CA ASP A 287 19.17 5.85 -16.07
C ASP A 287 18.95 5.27 -14.68
N LEU A 288 19.65 4.18 -14.39
CA LEU A 288 19.61 3.54 -13.08
C LEU A 288 20.36 4.39 -12.05
N THR A 289 19.73 4.60 -10.91
CA THR A 289 20.29 5.33 -9.76
C THR A 289 19.92 4.65 -8.45
N LYS A 290 20.26 5.27 -7.34
CA LYS A 290 19.86 4.83 -6.00
C LYS A 290 19.13 5.94 -5.25
N SER A 291 18.12 5.53 -4.51
CA SER A 291 17.43 6.39 -3.54
C SER A 291 18.34 6.77 -2.36
N PRO A 292 17.96 7.71 -1.50
CA PRO A 292 18.66 7.97 -0.24
C PRO A 292 18.74 6.75 0.69
N ALA A 293 17.76 5.85 0.61
CA ALA A 293 17.78 4.57 1.33
C ALA A 293 18.72 3.52 0.73
N GLY A 294 19.24 3.76 -0.47
CA GLY A 294 20.15 2.85 -1.19
C GLY A 294 19.45 1.89 -2.14
N ALA A 295 18.13 1.94 -2.26
CA ALA A 295 17.37 1.11 -3.19
C ALA A 295 17.56 1.55 -4.65
N PHE A 296 17.60 0.60 -5.57
CA PHE A 296 17.68 0.89 -7.00
C PHE A 296 16.36 1.48 -7.51
N GLN A 297 16.47 2.57 -8.26
CA GLN A 297 15.38 3.22 -8.98
C GLN A 297 15.88 3.88 -10.24
N TRP A 298 14.99 4.30 -11.12
CA TRP A 298 15.33 4.93 -12.39
C TRP A 298 14.94 6.40 -12.38
N ILE A 299 15.80 7.26 -12.96
CA ILE A 299 15.54 8.68 -13.18
C ILE A 299 15.65 9.02 -14.67
N PRO A 300 14.93 10.04 -15.16
CA PRO A 300 15.03 10.44 -16.55
C PRO A 300 16.42 11.02 -16.86
N THR A 301 16.92 10.75 -18.05
CA THR A 301 18.19 11.30 -18.56
C THR A 301 18.07 12.74 -19.02
N ASP A 302 16.84 13.17 -19.35
CA ASP A 302 16.54 14.52 -19.83
C ASP A 302 16.60 15.54 -18.68
N PRO A 303 17.49 16.55 -18.75
CA PRO A 303 17.59 17.56 -17.70
C PRO A 303 16.30 18.42 -17.55
N ASP A 304 15.47 18.51 -18.58
CA ASP A 304 14.19 19.24 -18.53
C ASP A 304 13.16 18.54 -17.61
N ALA A 305 13.40 17.28 -17.25
CA ALA A 305 12.58 16.54 -16.31
C ALA A 305 12.98 16.71 -14.84
N ALA A 306 14.05 17.44 -14.54
CA ALA A 306 14.60 17.59 -13.18
C ALA A 306 13.61 18.23 -12.19
N ASP A 307 12.73 19.11 -12.68
CA ASP A 307 11.77 19.88 -11.89
C ASP A 307 10.31 19.59 -12.30
N LEU A 308 10.00 18.36 -12.63
CA LEU A 308 8.68 17.98 -13.13
C LEU A 308 7.66 17.70 -12.03
N VAL A 309 8.07 17.01 -10.97
CA VAL A 309 7.21 16.51 -9.89
C VAL A 309 7.24 17.46 -8.70
N PRO A 310 6.10 17.85 -8.11
CA PRO A 310 6.07 18.67 -6.91
C PRO A 310 6.66 17.92 -5.70
N ASP A 311 7.26 18.66 -4.77
CA ASP A 311 7.60 18.08 -3.45
C ASP A 311 6.32 17.87 -2.63
N ALA A 312 6.30 16.80 -1.84
CA ALA A 312 5.12 16.42 -1.09
C ALA A 312 4.77 17.36 0.08
N HIS A 313 5.77 18.07 0.62
CA HIS A 313 5.64 18.87 1.83
C HIS A 313 6.17 20.32 1.67
N ASP A 314 6.86 20.63 0.58
CA ASP A 314 7.41 21.96 0.30
C ASP A 314 6.98 22.45 -1.10
N PRO A 315 5.95 23.27 -1.21
CA PRO A 315 5.42 23.70 -2.52
C PRO A 315 6.41 24.54 -3.34
N SER A 316 7.51 24.97 -2.74
CA SER A 316 8.57 25.72 -3.45
C SER A 316 9.57 24.80 -4.17
N LYS A 317 9.53 23.49 -3.90
CA LYS A 317 10.46 22.51 -4.46
C LYS A 317 9.79 21.61 -5.49
N LYS A 318 10.61 21.12 -6.41
CA LYS A 318 10.25 20.12 -7.39
C LYS A 318 11.39 19.11 -7.55
N HIS A 319 11.08 17.97 -8.12
CA HIS A 319 12.00 16.85 -8.32
C HIS A 319 11.82 16.23 -9.70
N ALA A 320 12.77 15.42 -10.10
CA ALA A 320 12.60 14.51 -11.22
C ALA A 320 11.60 13.39 -10.84
N PRO A 321 10.81 12.88 -11.79
CA PRO A 321 10.03 11.66 -11.57
C PRO A 321 10.96 10.46 -11.40
N ILE A 322 10.45 9.40 -10.77
CA ILE A 322 11.16 8.12 -10.64
C ILE A 322 10.39 7.00 -11.32
N MET A 323 11.11 5.93 -11.70
CA MET A 323 10.54 4.62 -12.06
C MET A 323 11.29 3.50 -11.35
N PHE A 324 10.70 2.33 -11.27
CA PHE A 324 11.31 1.11 -10.72
C PHE A 324 10.73 -0.16 -11.35
#